data_4049b5fcc29aabdaa640446153a0bfb6
#
_entry.id   4049b5fcc29aabdaa640446153a0bfb6
#
_cell.length_a   1.000
_cell.length_b   1.000
_cell.length_c   1.000
_cell.angle_alpha   90.00
_cell.angle_beta   90.00
_cell.angle_gamma   90.00
#
_symmetry.space_group_name_H-M   'P 1'
#
loop_
_entity.id
_entity.type
_entity.pdbx_description
1 polymer ?
#
loop_
_entity_poly.entity_id
_entity_poly.type
_entity_poly.pdbx_seq_one_letter_code
_entity_poly.pdbx_strand_id
1 'polypeptide(L)'
;KFSEVYVEVFRNIPLLLQLFFWYFAALRALPLPEDAINFKDISYLTVKGWYVPKFLWTNFSTFIYSVIAAIIAIIFVSKYAKKQREEFGKHIPSFYIGTALLFLIPTLSFLTGDVTLSFEIPVLEQMSTTIFNFQGGVSIIPELLSLAMALSMYTATFIAENVRAGIL
;
A
#
# COMPACT_ATOMS: atom_id res chain seq x y z
N LYS A 1 22.62 15.84 17.64
CA LYS A 1 21.85 16.87 18.40
C LYS A 1 20.32 16.82 18.04
N PHE A 2 19.94 16.92 16.77
CA PHE A 2 18.50 16.90 16.41
C PHE A 2 17.85 15.55 16.72
N SER A 3 18.50 14.44 16.38
CA SER A 3 18.00 13.08 16.66
C SER A 3 17.94 12.77 18.17
N GLU A 4 18.84 13.33 18.97
CA GLU A 4 18.83 13.17 20.43
C GLU A 4 17.59 13.83 21.03
N VAL A 5 17.30 15.07 20.63
CA VAL A 5 16.09 15.79 21.07
C VAL A 5 14.81 15.04 20.65
N TYR A 6 14.77 14.53 19.40
CA TYR A 6 13.64 13.75 18.92
C TYR A 6 13.41 12.51 19.80
N VAL A 7 14.45 11.72 20.01
CA VAL A 7 14.35 10.49 20.82
C VAL A 7 13.95 10.82 22.26
N GLU A 8 14.56 11.85 22.87
CA GLU A 8 14.27 12.24 24.25
C GLU A 8 12.82 12.70 24.43
N VAL A 9 12.31 13.51 23.52
CA VAL A 9 10.93 14.02 23.57
C VAL A 9 9.92 12.88 23.37
N PHE A 10 10.03 12.13 22.28
CA PHE A 10 9.00 11.13 21.95
C PHE A 10 9.05 9.88 22.82
N ARG A 11 10.21 9.55 23.41
CA ARG A 11 10.31 8.47 24.38
C ARG A 11 9.66 8.80 25.71
N ASN A 12 9.82 10.06 26.18
CA ASN A 12 9.32 10.47 27.49
C ASN A 12 7.82 10.81 27.51
N ILE A 13 7.19 11.00 26.34
CA ILE A 13 5.76 11.22 26.24
C ILE A 13 5.05 9.87 26.08
N PRO A 14 4.09 9.50 26.97
CA PRO A 14 3.31 8.29 26.81
C PRO A 14 2.62 8.21 25.45
N LEU A 15 2.59 7.02 24.85
CA LEU A 15 2.01 6.78 23.53
C LEU A 15 0.57 7.29 23.42
N LEU A 16 -0.21 7.14 24.49
CA LEU A 16 -1.60 7.62 24.53
C LEU A 16 -1.71 9.13 24.38
N LEU A 17 -0.80 9.89 25.02
CA LEU A 17 -0.77 11.35 24.88
C LEU A 17 -0.34 11.77 23.47
N GLN A 18 0.59 11.06 22.84
CA GLN A 18 0.95 11.28 21.44
C GLN A 18 -0.25 11.05 20.52
N LEU A 19 -1.02 9.98 20.76
CA LEU A 19 -2.22 9.68 19.99
C LEU A 19 -3.26 10.81 20.15
N PHE A 20 -3.51 11.28 21.35
CA PHE A 20 -4.44 12.40 21.60
C PHE A 20 -3.96 13.69 20.94
N PHE A 21 -2.65 13.97 20.97
CA PHE A 21 -2.11 15.13 20.25
C PHE A 21 -2.40 15.05 18.75
N TRP A 22 -2.09 13.92 18.12
CA TRP A 22 -2.33 13.74 16.68
C TRP A 22 -3.82 13.82 16.34
N TYR A 23 -4.67 13.19 17.14
CA TYR A 23 -6.11 13.18 16.87
C TYR A 23 -6.76 14.55 17.12
N PHE A 24 -6.56 15.12 18.29
CA PHE A 24 -7.29 16.33 18.71
C PHE A 24 -6.59 17.64 18.30
N ALA A 25 -5.26 17.69 18.33
CA ALA A 25 -4.55 18.92 18.01
C ALA A 25 -4.20 19.02 16.53
N ALA A 26 -3.70 17.95 15.90
CA ALA A 26 -3.27 17.98 14.51
C ALA A 26 -4.42 17.70 13.52
N LEU A 27 -5.11 16.54 13.64
CA LEU A 27 -6.12 16.14 12.65
C LEU A 27 -7.43 16.91 12.76
N ARG A 28 -7.83 17.31 13.96
CA ARG A 28 -9.03 18.16 14.17
C ARG A 28 -8.82 19.61 13.74
N ALA A 29 -7.58 20.06 13.58
CA ALA A 29 -7.27 21.38 13.03
C ALA A 29 -7.30 21.41 11.49
N LEU A 30 -7.49 20.28 10.83
CA LEU A 30 -7.63 20.21 9.38
C LEU A 30 -8.93 20.85 8.90
N PRO A 31 -8.96 21.34 7.65
CA PRO A 31 -10.13 22.00 7.09
C PRO A 31 -11.29 21.02 6.88
N LEU A 32 -12.50 21.60 6.73
CA LEU A 32 -13.70 20.87 6.31
C LEU A 32 -13.56 20.36 4.87
N PRO A 33 -14.41 19.42 4.44
CA PRO A 33 -14.36 18.90 3.07
C PRO A 33 -14.49 19.95 1.96
N GLU A 34 -15.18 21.07 2.23
CA GLU A 34 -15.33 22.18 1.31
C GLU A 34 -13.99 22.87 0.99
N ASP A 35 -13.15 23.00 2.02
CA ASP A 35 -11.82 23.64 1.93
C ASP A 35 -10.68 22.61 2.01
N ALA A 36 -10.93 21.39 1.58
CA ALA A 36 -10.00 20.28 1.67
C ALA A 36 -8.60 20.63 1.13
N ILE A 37 -7.56 20.18 1.82
CA ILE A 37 -6.19 20.26 1.31
C ILE A 37 -6.10 19.32 0.09
N ASN A 38 -5.97 19.90 -1.09
CA ASN A 38 -5.95 19.21 -2.36
C ASN A 38 -4.53 18.84 -2.77
N PHE A 39 -4.31 17.56 -3.08
CA PHE A 39 -3.06 17.04 -3.64
C PHE A 39 -3.26 16.71 -5.14
N LYS A 40 -3.13 17.69 -6.01
CA LYS A 40 -3.19 17.56 -7.48
C LYS A 40 -4.50 16.92 -8.00
N ASP A 41 -5.61 17.17 -7.37
CA ASP A 41 -6.94 16.60 -7.69
C ASP A 41 -7.00 15.06 -7.65
N ILE A 42 -6.03 14.45 -6.98
CA ILE A 42 -5.95 12.98 -6.84
C ILE A 42 -6.34 12.54 -5.42
N SER A 43 -5.94 13.30 -4.41
CA SER A 43 -6.27 12.98 -3.01
C SER A 43 -6.56 14.24 -2.20
N TYR A 44 -7.35 14.09 -1.14
CA TYR A 44 -7.85 15.20 -0.35
C TYR A 44 -7.73 14.89 1.14
N LEU A 45 -7.12 15.82 1.88
CA LEU A 45 -6.96 15.70 3.33
C LEU A 45 -7.90 16.69 4.04
N THR A 46 -8.70 16.17 4.97
CA THR A 46 -9.74 16.94 5.69
C THR A 46 -9.81 16.50 7.16
N VAL A 47 -10.59 17.23 7.96
CA VAL A 47 -10.93 16.81 9.32
C VAL A 47 -11.65 15.45 9.40
N LYS A 48 -12.32 15.03 8.32
CA LYS A 48 -13.00 13.74 8.22
C LYS A 48 -12.07 12.57 7.85
N GLY A 49 -10.82 12.87 7.45
CA GLY A 49 -9.81 11.89 7.10
C GLY A 49 -9.09 12.22 5.80
N TRP A 50 -8.29 11.27 5.35
CA TRP A 50 -7.54 11.35 4.10
C TRP A 50 -8.22 10.51 3.03
N TYR A 51 -8.68 11.15 1.98
CA TYR A 51 -9.32 10.50 0.83
C TYR A 51 -8.27 10.27 -0.25
N VAL A 52 -8.08 9.00 -0.62
CA VAL A 52 -7.10 8.56 -1.62
C VAL A 52 -7.79 7.76 -2.74
N PRO A 53 -7.22 7.70 -3.94
CA PRO A 53 -7.78 6.90 -5.02
C PRO A 53 -7.89 5.43 -4.63
N LYS A 54 -8.98 4.80 -5.07
CA LYS A 54 -9.21 3.37 -4.93
C LYS A 54 -8.79 2.64 -6.20
N PHE A 55 -8.04 1.57 -6.05
CA PHE A 55 -7.75 0.65 -7.13
C PHE A 55 -8.97 -0.25 -7.36
N LEU A 56 -9.55 -0.18 -8.54
CA LEU A 56 -10.63 -1.06 -8.97
C LEU A 56 -10.07 -2.09 -9.96
N TRP A 57 -10.20 -3.35 -9.61
CA TRP A 57 -9.84 -4.47 -10.47
C TRP A 57 -11.12 -5.08 -11.03
N THR A 58 -11.30 -5.04 -12.35
CA THR A 58 -12.30 -5.85 -13.00
C THR A 58 -11.75 -7.26 -13.21
N ASN A 59 -12.61 -8.26 -12.96
CA ASN A 59 -12.28 -9.68 -13.17
C ASN A 59 -10.97 -10.13 -12.45
N PHE A 60 -10.80 -9.71 -11.21
CA PHE A 60 -9.63 -10.11 -10.40
C PHE A 60 -9.45 -11.64 -10.31
N SER A 61 -10.54 -12.39 -10.36
CA SER A 61 -10.52 -13.86 -10.43
C SER A 61 -9.78 -14.38 -11.66
N THR A 62 -9.95 -13.75 -12.83
CA THR A 62 -9.23 -14.11 -14.06
C THR A 62 -7.72 -13.89 -13.90
N PHE A 63 -7.33 -12.81 -13.24
CA PHE A 63 -5.92 -12.59 -12.91
C PHE A 63 -5.37 -13.70 -12.01
N ILE A 64 -6.08 -14.09 -10.95
CA ILE A 64 -5.67 -15.20 -10.08
C ILE A 64 -5.54 -16.49 -10.87
N TYR A 65 -6.52 -16.81 -11.73
CA TYR A 65 -6.44 -18.02 -12.57
C TYR A 65 -5.24 -17.99 -13.53
N SER A 66 -4.90 -16.84 -14.08
CA SER A 66 -3.71 -16.69 -14.94
C SER A 66 -2.41 -16.94 -14.16
N VAL A 67 -2.32 -16.47 -12.92
CA VAL A 67 -1.16 -16.73 -12.04
C VAL A 67 -1.07 -18.23 -11.69
N ILE A 68 -2.19 -18.86 -11.36
CA ILE A 68 -2.23 -20.32 -11.08
C ILE A 68 -1.80 -21.10 -12.31
N ALA A 69 -2.30 -20.74 -13.51
CA ALA A 69 -1.91 -21.36 -14.76
C ALA A 69 -0.39 -21.21 -15.04
N ALA A 70 0.17 -20.02 -14.74
CA ALA A 70 1.61 -19.77 -14.84
C ALA A 70 2.41 -20.71 -13.92
N ILE A 71 1.99 -20.86 -12.66
CA ILE A 71 2.64 -21.74 -11.68
C ILE A 71 2.58 -23.21 -12.16
N ILE A 72 1.44 -23.66 -12.64
CA ILE A 72 1.29 -25.01 -13.20
C ILE A 72 2.23 -25.21 -14.39
N ALA A 73 2.28 -24.26 -15.31
CA ALA A 73 3.18 -24.32 -16.48
C ALA A 73 4.65 -24.38 -16.05
N ILE A 74 5.07 -23.61 -15.04
CA ILE A 74 6.43 -23.64 -14.48
C ILE A 74 6.76 -25.03 -13.92
N ILE A 75 5.82 -25.66 -13.19
CA ILE A 75 6.03 -27.02 -12.64
C ILE A 75 6.22 -28.02 -13.78
N PHE A 76 5.41 -27.95 -14.85
CA PHE A 76 5.57 -28.82 -16.01
C PHE A 76 6.91 -28.62 -16.71
N VAL A 77 7.29 -27.35 -16.97
CA VAL A 77 8.59 -27.04 -17.60
C VAL A 77 9.75 -27.52 -16.74
N SER A 78 9.68 -27.33 -15.44
CA SER A 78 10.73 -27.78 -14.51
C SER A 78 10.88 -29.30 -14.48
N LYS A 79 9.76 -30.04 -14.46
CA LYS A 79 9.77 -31.51 -14.55
C LYS A 79 10.31 -31.99 -15.89
N TYR A 80 9.90 -31.35 -17.00
CA TYR A 80 10.38 -31.68 -18.33
C TYR A 80 11.87 -31.40 -18.46
N ALA A 81 12.34 -30.25 -17.99
CA ALA A 81 13.75 -29.88 -18.01
C ALA A 81 14.63 -30.87 -17.19
N LYS A 82 14.12 -31.30 -16.03
CA LYS A 82 14.77 -32.31 -15.20
C LYS A 82 14.91 -33.65 -15.96
N LYS A 83 13.81 -34.12 -16.56
CA LYS A 83 13.80 -35.36 -17.34
C LYS A 83 14.78 -35.30 -18.54
N GLN A 84 14.80 -34.20 -19.28
CA GLN A 84 15.71 -34.00 -20.41
C GLN A 84 17.18 -33.98 -19.98
N ARG A 85 17.47 -33.45 -18.78
CA ARG A 85 18.80 -33.45 -18.22
C ARG A 85 19.26 -34.85 -17.81
N GLU A 86 18.34 -35.67 -17.23
CA GLU A 86 18.64 -37.01 -16.76
C GLU A 86 18.80 -38.02 -17.92
N GLU A 87 17.92 -37.92 -18.95
CA GLU A 87 17.89 -38.88 -20.04
C GLU A 87 18.84 -38.50 -21.20
N PHE A 88 19.01 -37.22 -21.50
CA PHE A 88 19.72 -36.74 -22.69
C PHE A 88 20.90 -35.82 -22.41
N GLY A 89 21.18 -35.51 -21.15
CA GLY A 89 22.24 -34.58 -20.74
C GLY A 89 22.03 -33.12 -21.20
N LYS A 90 20.82 -32.79 -21.72
CA LYS A 90 20.53 -31.45 -22.23
C LYS A 90 20.22 -30.48 -21.11
N HIS A 91 20.93 -29.36 -21.05
CA HIS A 91 20.73 -28.30 -20.08
C HIS A 91 19.72 -27.31 -20.61
N ILE A 92 18.44 -27.38 -20.11
CA ILE A 92 17.39 -26.42 -20.42
C ILE A 92 17.42 -25.36 -19.32
N PRO A 93 17.46 -24.05 -19.63
CA PRO A 93 17.48 -22.98 -18.64
C PRO A 93 16.09 -22.75 -18.05
N SER A 94 15.63 -23.74 -17.28
CA SER A 94 14.26 -23.75 -16.69
C SER A 94 13.95 -22.55 -15.82
N PHE A 95 14.97 -21.94 -15.19
CA PHE A 95 14.81 -20.74 -14.39
C PHE A 95 14.33 -19.56 -15.26
N TYR A 96 15.02 -19.28 -16.38
CA TYR A 96 14.65 -18.16 -17.27
C TYR A 96 13.30 -18.37 -17.94
N ILE A 97 13.01 -19.61 -18.37
CA ILE A 97 11.73 -19.96 -18.97
C ILE A 97 10.62 -19.82 -17.93
N GLY A 98 10.84 -20.29 -16.70
CA GLY A 98 9.87 -20.17 -15.61
C GLY A 98 9.58 -18.71 -15.24
N THR A 99 10.62 -17.89 -15.14
CA THR A 99 10.46 -16.45 -14.89
C THR A 99 9.69 -15.76 -16.02
N ALA A 100 10.03 -16.09 -17.28
CA ALA A 100 9.31 -15.56 -18.43
C ALA A 100 7.82 -15.92 -18.40
N LEU A 101 7.47 -17.19 -18.12
CA LEU A 101 6.09 -17.65 -18.01
C LEU A 101 5.33 -16.97 -16.87
N LEU A 102 5.99 -16.75 -15.72
CA LEU A 102 5.39 -16.08 -14.56
C LEU A 102 4.93 -14.66 -14.87
N PHE A 103 5.65 -13.95 -15.73
CA PHE A 103 5.26 -12.59 -16.14
C PHE A 103 4.40 -12.59 -17.40
N LEU A 104 4.68 -13.43 -18.38
CA LEU A 104 4.02 -13.41 -19.68
C LEU A 104 2.55 -13.84 -19.58
N ILE A 105 2.23 -14.90 -18.83
CA ILE A 105 0.82 -15.39 -18.74
C ILE A 105 -0.09 -14.38 -18.04
N PRO A 106 0.23 -13.80 -16.86
CA PRO A 106 -0.59 -12.75 -16.27
C PRO A 106 -0.65 -11.48 -17.13
N THR A 107 0.45 -11.11 -17.81
CA THR A 107 0.45 -9.92 -18.68
C THR A 107 -0.49 -10.09 -19.87
N LEU A 108 -0.62 -11.30 -20.43
CA LEU A 108 -1.58 -11.59 -21.49
C LEU A 108 -3.02 -11.33 -21.04
N SER A 109 -3.38 -11.59 -19.78
CA SER A 109 -4.72 -11.31 -19.27
C SER A 109 -5.07 -9.82 -19.25
N PHE A 110 -4.07 -8.93 -19.13
CA PHE A 110 -4.25 -7.48 -19.30
C PHE A 110 -4.32 -7.08 -20.77
N LEU A 111 -3.53 -7.70 -21.65
CA LEU A 111 -3.52 -7.38 -23.09
C LEU A 111 -4.80 -7.82 -23.79
N THR A 112 -5.42 -8.90 -23.36
CA THR A 112 -6.73 -9.36 -23.88
C THR A 112 -7.89 -8.49 -23.43
N GLY A 113 -7.65 -7.59 -22.43
CA GLY A 113 -8.68 -6.73 -21.89
C GLY A 113 -9.62 -7.42 -20.88
N ASP A 114 -9.37 -8.69 -20.56
CA ASP A 114 -10.16 -9.43 -19.57
C ASP A 114 -9.97 -8.91 -18.16
N VAL A 115 -8.77 -8.38 -17.87
CA VAL A 115 -8.42 -7.75 -16.58
C VAL A 115 -8.09 -6.30 -16.83
N THR A 116 -8.80 -5.39 -16.19
CA THR A 116 -8.49 -3.96 -16.24
C THR A 116 -8.27 -3.41 -14.84
N LEU A 117 -7.31 -2.52 -14.73
CA LEU A 117 -7.02 -1.74 -13.54
C LEU A 117 -7.48 -0.31 -13.79
N SER A 118 -8.43 0.16 -13.02
CA SER A 118 -8.90 1.53 -13.04
C SER A 118 -8.71 2.20 -11.68
N PHE A 119 -8.69 3.54 -11.68
CA PHE A 119 -8.57 4.34 -10.47
C PHE A 119 -9.87 5.11 -10.29
N GLU A 120 -10.50 4.93 -9.14
CA GLU A 120 -11.60 5.76 -8.72
C GLU A 120 -11.06 6.87 -7.85
N ILE A 121 -11.10 8.11 -8.37
CA ILE A 121 -10.62 9.31 -7.67
C ILE A 121 -11.77 9.82 -6.78
N PRO A 122 -11.52 10.23 -5.52
CA PRO A 122 -12.53 10.82 -4.68
C PRO A 122 -13.00 12.16 -5.27
N VAL A 123 -14.32 12.34 -5.35
CA VAL A 123 -14.96 13.56 -5.87
C VAL A 123 -15.79 14.19 -4.75
N LEU A 124 -15.69 15.51 -4.60
CA LEU A 124 -16.50 16.25 -3.62
C LEU A 124 -17.94 16.31 -4.12
N GLU A 125 -18.85 15.74 -3.35
CA GLU A 125 -20.28 15.80 -3.61
C GLU A 125 -21.03 16.50 -2.49
N GLN A 126 -22.05 17.27 -2.87
CA GLN A 126 -22.98 17.89 -1.94
C GLN A 126 -24.09 16.90 -1.59
N MET A 127 -24.01 16.31 -0.40
CA MET A 127 -25.00 15.33 0.08
C MET A 127 -26.31 15.99 0.57
N SER A 128 -26.25 17.26 0.97
CA SER A 128 -27.40 18.06 1.43
C SER A 128 -27.07 19.54 1.24
N THR A 129 -28.05 20.43 1.49
CA THR A 129 -27.89 21.88 1.32
C THR A 129 -26.67 22.48 2.04
N THR A 130 -26.17 21.80 3.08
CA THR A 130 -25.06 22.26 3.92
C THR A 130 -24.01 21.19 4.21
N ILE A 131 -24.15 19.98 3.65
CA ILE A 131 -23.25 18.87 3.96
C ILE A 131 -22.52 18.45 2.70
N PHE A 132 -21.22 18.70 2.69
CA PHE A 132 -20.29 18.21 1.67
C PHE A 132 -19.52 17.01 2.18
N ASN A 133 -19.29 16.04 1.31
CA ASN A 133 -18.43 14.90 1.59
C ASN A 133 -17.81 14.38 0.29
N PHE A 134 -16.71 13.63 0.42
CA PHE A 134 -16.11 12.96 -0.73
C PHE A 134 -16.81 11.64 -1.00
N GLN A 135 -17.12 11.38 -2.28
CA GLN A 135 -17.61 10.10 -2.78
C GLN A 135 -16.54 9.46 -3.65
N GLY A 136 -16.51 8.11 -3.67
CA GLY A 136 -15.48 7.36 -4.36
C GLY A 136 -14.16 7.30 -3.59
N GLY A 137 -13.18 6.60 -4.17
CA GLY A 137 -11.90 6.39 -3.51
C GLY A 137 -11.96 5.55 -2.23
N VAL A 138 -10.94 5.67 -1.39
CA VAL A 138 -10.85 5.10 -0.04
C VAL A 138 -10.63 6.22 0.96
N SER A 139 -11.42 6.25 2.02
CA SER A 139 -11.22 7.18 3.13
C SER A 139 -10.42 6.51 4.24
N ILE A 140 -9.28 7.10 4.58
CA ILE A 140 -8.48 6.75 5.75
C ILE A 140 -8.95 7.62 6.89
N ILE A 141 -9.64 7.02 7.85
CA ILE A 141 -10.25 7.74 8.98
C ILE A 141 -9.21 8.40 9.89
N PRO A 142 -9.53 9.52 10.55
CA PRO A 142 -8.59 10.25 11.41
C PRO A 142 -8.02 9.39 12.54
N GLU A 143 -8.79 8.46 13.07
CA GLU A 143 -8.38 7.54 14.13
C GLU A 143 -7.21 6.65 13.67
N LEU A 144 -7.29 6.13 12.44
CA LEU A 144 -6.21 5.32 11.87
C LEU A 144 -4.97 6.16 11.58
N LEU A 145 -5.15 7.38 11.07
CA LEU A 145 -4.04 8.31 10.82
C LEU A 145 -3.31 8.67 12.12
N SER A 146 -4.06 9.04 13.16
CA SER A 146 -3.49 9.40 14.46
C SER A 146 -2.74 8.23 15.09
N LEU A 147 -3.31 7.01 15.02
CA LEU A 147 -2.67 5.80 15.50
C LEU A 147 -1.37 5.50 14.74
N ALA A 148 -1.42 5.58 13.41
CA ALA A 148 -0.24 5.34 12.56
C ALA A 148 0.88 6.35 12.86
N MET A 149 0.56 7.64 13.02
CA MET A 149 1.53 8.68 13.33
C MET A 149 2.13 8.50 14.73
N ALA A 150 1.29 8.33 15.76
CA ALA A 150 1.72 8.15 17.13
C ALA A 150 2.60 6.89 17.27
N LEU A 151 2.14 5.76 16.72
CA LEU A 151 2.86 4.50 16.83
C LEU A 151 4.18 4.53 16.05
N SER A 152 4.19 5.11 14.85
CA SER A 152 5.41 5.22 14.05
C SER A 152 6.46 6.09 14.73
N MET A 153 6.07 7.26 15.26
CA MET A 153 6.99 8.16 15.95
C MET A 153 7.52 7.56 17.25
N TYR A 154 6.64 6.90 18.00
CA TYR A 154 7.02 6.23 19.25
C TYR A 154 7.98 5.07 18.99
N THR A 155 7.68 4.17 18.08
CA THR A 155 8.55 3.02 17.77
C THR A 155 9.89 3.43 17.15
N ALA A 156 9.90 4.49 16.34
CA ALA A 156 11.13 5.02 15.76
C ALA A 156 12.15 5.42 16.83
N THR A 157 11.72 5.90 18.01
CA THR A 157 12.63 6.25 19.10
C THR A 157 13.37 5.04 19.65
N PHE A 158 12.67 3.93 19.84
CA PHE A 158 13.28 2.68 20.33
C PHE A 158 14.21 2.05 19.29
N ILE A 159 13.84 2.12 18.01
CA ILE A 159 14.72 1.65 16.92
C ILE A 159 16.00 2.49 16.90
N ALA A 160 15.88 3.81 17.01
CA ALA A 160 17.03 4.72 17.03
C ALA A 160 17.98 4.44 18.21
N GLU A 161 17.45 4.17 19.40
CA GLU A 161 18.26 3.79 20.56
C GLU A 161 18.94 2.44 20.41
N ASN A 162 18.23 1.43 19.90
CA ASN A 162 18.83 0.12 19.67
C ASN A 162 19.97 0.19 18.64
N VAL A 163 19.80 0.97 17.57
CA VAL A 163 20.85 1.21 16.58
C VAL A 163 22.03 1.94 17.21
N ARG A 164 21.78 2.98 18.01
CA ARG A 164 22.82 3.72 18.72
C ARG A 164 23.63 2.82 19.67
N ALA A 165 22.95 1.99 20.46
CA ALA A 165 23.58 1.06 21.38
C ALA A 165 24.40 -0.04 20.70
N GLY A 166 24.07 -0.38 19.46
CA GLY A 166 24.81 -1.37 18.66
C GLY A 166 26.04 -0.81 17.93
N ILE A 167 26.17 0.53 17.86
CA ILE A 167 27.31 1.21 17.20
C ILE A 167 28.35 1.70 18.21
N LEU A 168 27.92 1.96 19.43
CA LEU A 168 28.79 2.40 20.55
C LEU A 168 29.36 1.20 21.28
#